data_62ebac8f3d6c7fa533e444bc914f40a3
#
_entry.id   62ebac8f3d6c7fa533e444bc914f40a3
#
_cell.length_a   1.000
_cell.length_b   1.000
_cell.length_c   1.000
_cell.angle_alpha   90.00
_cell.angle_beta   90.00
_cell.angle_gamma   90.00
#
_symmetry.space_group_name_H-M   'P 1'
#
loop_
_entity.id
_entity.type
_entity.pdbx_description
1 polymer ?
#
loop_
_entity_poly.entity_id
_entity_poly.type
_entity_poly.pdbx_seq_one_letter_code
_entity_poly.pdbx_strand_id
1 'polypeptide(L)'
;MTGQIFKGAIYLFTLLSAMLLLLLVGFLLINSTSFFAEVSLFDFLLNGDWDVSTEPFSFGLFNILVANFAVAFLACIFSFFISLGVTIFICFFASAWLRHVLDWMIRILAGIPSIIYGFFALYTVVKILESGLKMSAGESVLAASLILSVMILPFFTSHLLQSVDLLKQNFKTNSDALGVSTGYFIRKIIFRKSIKALIILLTSSGLPVSTRHLMEKRVLYKK
;
A
#
# COMPACT_ATOMS: atom_id res chain seq x y z
N MET A 1 0.77 14.84 -39.06
CA MET A 1 1.88 15.59 -38.49
C MET A 1 1.80 15.71 -36.97
N THR A 2 0.68 16.06 -36.37
CA THR A 2 0.50 16.18 -34.91
C THR A 2 0.88 14.94 -34.10
N GLY A 3 0.62 13.73 -34.59
CA GLY A 3 0.94 12.49 -33.87
C GLY A 3 2.44 12.17 -33.78
N GLN A 4 3.26 12.60 -34.71
CA GLN A 4 4.71 12.39 -34.68
C GLN A 4 5.38 13.39 -33.71
N ILE A 5 4.93 14.64 -33.71
CA ILE A 5 5.42 15.67 -32.77
C ILE A 5 5.09 15.26 -31.33
N PHE A 6 3.87 14.76 -31.09
CA PHE A 6 3.45 14.28 -29.77
C PHE A 6 4.28 13.08 -29.29
N LYS A 7 4.54 12.10 -30.18
CA LYS A 7 5.44 10.97 -29.87
C LYS A 7 6.87 11.46 -29.55
N GLY A 8 7.41 12.38 -30.36
CA GLY A 8 8.72 12.96 -30.12
C GLY A 8 8.82 13.66 -28.77
N ALA A 9 7.80 14.44 -28.39
CA ALA A 9 7.74 15.07 -27.07
C ALA A 9 7.70 14.04 -25.93
N ILE A 10 6.91 12.96 -26.05
CA ILE A 10 6.90 11.90 -25.03
C ILE A 10 8.28 11.26 -24.88
N TYR A 11 8.93 10.89 -25.99
CA TYR A 11 10.29 10.31 -25.92
C TYR A 11 11.30 11.26 -25.30
N LEU A 12 11.24 12.55 -25.63
CA LEU A 12 12.12 13.56 -25.05
C LEU A 12 11.94 13.66 -23.52
N PHE A 13 10.70 13.79 -23.04
CA PHE A 13 10.42 13.88 -21.61
C PHE A 13 10.76 12.57 -20.87
N THR A 14 10.55 11.43 -21.48
CA THR A 14 10.94 10.14 -20.90
C THR A 14 12.45 10.02 -20.78
N LEU A 15 13.20 10.43 -21.81
CA LEU A 15 14.66 10.43 -21.81
C LEU A 15 15.19 11.39 -20.76
N LEU A 16 14.64 12.61 -20.69
CA LEU A 16 15.03 13.61 -19.70
C LEU A 16 14.78 13.11 -18.27
N SER A 17 13.63 12.51 -18.01
CA SER A 17 13.30 11.92 -16.71
C SER A 17 14.25 10.78 -16.33
N ALA A 18 14.57 9.89 -17.28
CA ALA A 18 15.52 8.81 -17.07
C ALA A 18 16.94 9.35 -16.79
N MET A 19 17.36 10.38 -17.53
CA MET A 19 18.66 11.02 -17.32
C MET A 19 18.76 11.68 -15.93
N LEU A 20 17.70 12.39 -15.50
CA LEU A 20 17.67 12.99 -14.16
C LEU A 20 17.76 11.93 -13.06
N LEU A 21 17.06 10.79 -13.23
CA LEU A 21 17.14 9.67 -12.29
C LEU A 21 18.57 9.11 -12.23
N LEU A 22 19.20 8.89 -13.38
CA LEU A 22 20.57 8.38 -13.43
C LEU A 22 21.59 9.38 -12.81
N LEU A 23 21.41 10.68 -13.05
CA LEU A 23 22.23 11.71 -12.41
C LEU A 23 22.05 11.70 -10.89
N LEU A 24 20.84 11.58 -10.39
CA LEU A 24 20.57 11.50 -8.96
C LEU A 24 21.21 10.26 -8.33
N VAL A 25 21.05 9.09 -8.94
CA VAL A 25 21.68 7.85 -8.48
C VAL A 25 23.21 7.97 -8.51
N GLY A 26 23.77 8.46 -9.61
CA GLY A 26 25.21 8.70 -9.75
C GLY A 26 25.76 9.66 -8.70
N PHE A 27 25.07 10.77 -8.46
CA PHE A 27 25.41 11.73 -7.41
C PHE A 27 25.42 11.07 -6.02
N LEU A 28 24.38 10.30 -5.68
CA LEU A 28 24.30 9.60 -4.40
C LEU A 28 25.44 8.58 -4.25
N LEU A 29 25.71 7.78 -5.28
CA LEU A 29 26.79 6.79 -5.25
C LEU A 29 28.16 7.46 -5.06
N ILE A 30 28.46 8.52 -5.78
CA ILE A 30 29.74 9.24 -5.65
C ILE A 30 29.90 9.81 -4.24
N ASN A 31 28.86 10.45 -3.69
CA ASN A 31 28.96 11.03 -2.35
C ASN A 31 28.97 9.98 -1.23
N SER A 32 28.47 8.77 -1.47
CA SER A 32 28.51 7.67 -0.51
C SER A 32 29.87 6.97 -0.44
N THR A 33 30.76 7.17 -1.42
CA THR A 33 32.08 6.46 -1.45
C THR A 33 32.94 6.76 -0.24
N SER A 34 32.98 8.02 0.19
CA SER A 34 33.78 8.44 1.36
C SER A 34 33.27 7.79 2.66
N PHE A 35 31.97 7.68 2.81
CA PHE A 35 31.35 7.02 3.97
C PHE A 35 31.65 5.53 4.00
N PHE A 36 31.49 4.82 2.89
CA PHE A 36 31.76 3.38 2.80
C PHE A 36 33.25 3.02 2.72
N ALA A 37 34.16 3.99 2.63
CA ALA A 37 35.58 3.77 2.84
C ALA A 37 35.92 3.58 4.33
N GLU A 38 35.11 4.14 5.24
CA GLU A 38 35.32 4.08 6.68
C GLU A 38 34.39 3.04 7.36
N VAL A 39 33.15 2.90 6.84
CA VAL A 39 32.12 2.02 7.41
C VAL A 39 31.86 0.85 6.47
N SER A 40 32.00 -0.38 6.97
CA SER A 40 31.66 -1.58 6.21
C SER A 40 30.16 -1.61 5.86
N LEU A 41 29.84 -1.97 4.61
CA LEU A 41 28.45 -2.15 4.18
C LEU A 41 27.68 -3.17 5.05
N PHE A 42 28.36 -4.22 5.50
CA PHE A 42 27.76 -5.24 6.39
C PHE A 42 27.46 -4.65 7.77
N ASP A 43 28.37 -3.90 8.36
CA ASP A 43 28.17 -3.24 9.65
C ASP A 43 27.04 -2.22 9.54
N PHE A 44 27.01 -1.43 8.46
CA PHE A 44 25.96 -0.46 8.21
C PHE A 44 24.56 -1.10 8.11
N LEU A 45 24.42 -2.27 7.47
CA LEU A 45 23.15 -2.94 7.30
C LEU A 45 22.73 -3.81 8.48
N LEU A 46 23.69 -4.45 9.19
CA LEU A 46 23.42 -5.46 10.20
C LEU A 46 23.60 -5.00 11.63
N ASN A 47 24.32 -3.88 11.86
CA ASN A 47 24.40 -3.31 13.19
C ASN A 47 23.06 -2.66 13.55
N GLY A 48 22.62 -2.84 14.80
CA GLY A 48 21.39 -2.25 15.32
C GLY A 48 21.56 -0.86 15.91
N ASP A 49 22.78 -0.45 16.22
CA ASP A 49 23.04 0.78 16.96
C ASP A 49 23.24 1.96 16.01
N TRP A 50 22.36 2.93 16.11
CA TRP A 50 22.45 4.23 15.42
C TRP A 50 22.72 5.33 16.45
N ASP A 51 23.97 5.75 16.59
CA ASP A 51 24.36 6.87 17.42
C ASP A 51 25.36 7.78 16.68
N VAL A 52 24.89 8.98 16.38
CA VAL A 52 25.69 10.04 15.72
C VAL A 52 26.04 11.18 16.69
N SER A 53 25.68 11.02 17.97
CA SER A 53 25.82 12.07 18.99
C SER A 53 27.03 11.86 19.90
N THR A 54 27.42 10.60 20.13
CA THR A 54 28.52 10.24 21.03
C THR A 54 29.61 9.48 20.31
N GLU A 55 30.87 9.80 20.58
CA GLU A 55 32.01 9.06 20.04
C GLU A 55 32.23 7.76 20.84
N PRO A 56 32.52 6.61 20.19
CA PRO A 56 32.64 6.41 18.75
C PRO A 56 31.27 6.34 18.06
N PHE A 57 31.15 7.03 16.92
CA PHE A 57 29.92 7.05 16.13
C PHE A 57 29.55 5.65 15.64
N SER A 58 28.26 5.32 15.72
CA SER A 58 27.69 4.07 15.24
C SER A 58 26.63 4.32 14.18
N PHE A 59 26.75 3.63 13.03
CA PHE A 59 25.88 3.81 11.86
C PHE A 59 25.20 2.47 11.49
N GLY A 60 24.30 1.98 12.34
CA GLY A 60 23.60 0.71 12.12
C GLY A 60 22.16 0.89 11.69
N LEU A 61 21.77 0.40 10.51
CA LEU A 61 20.40 0.52 9.98
C LEU A 61 19.47 -0.61 10.37
N PHE A 62 19.97 -1.71 10.94
CA PHE A 62 19.17 -2.93 11.14
C PHE A 62 17.85 -2.67 11.89
N ASN A 63 17.91 -2.02 13.04
CA ASN A 63 16.71 -1.73 13.84
C ASN A 63 15.72 -0.82 13.11
N ILE A 64 16.22 0.15 12.35
CA ILE A 64 15.40 1.07 11.53
C ILE A 64 14.70 0.29 10.42
N LEU A 65 15.41 -0.61 9.73
CA LEU A 65 14.83 -1.45 8.69
C LEU A 65 13.76 -2.39 9.25
N VAL A 66 14.05 -3.07 10.36
CA VAL A 66 13.08 -3.95 11.03
C VAL A 66 11.83 -3.19 11.46
N ALA A 67 11.99 -2.00 12.05
CA ALA A 67 10.86 -1.16 12.43
C ALA A 67 10.01 -0.74 11.21
N ASN A 68 10.65 -0.32 10.12
CA ASN A 68 9.95 0.03 8.88
C ASN A 68 9.18 -1.16 8.27
N PHE A 69 9.79 -2.34 8.24
CA PHE A 69 9.10 -3.56 7.79
C PHE A 69 7.93 -3.93 8.69
N ALA A 70 8.09 -3.82 10.01
CA ALA A 70 7.02 -4.09 10.96
C ALA A 70 5.83 -3.12 10.77
N VAL A 71 6.10 -1.81 10.64
CA VAL A 71 5.09 -0.78 10.37
C VAL A 71 4.35 -1.09 9.06
N ALA A 72 5.08 -1.34 7.97
CA ALA A 72 4.49 -1.62 6.67
C ALA A 72 3.63 -2.90 6.70
N PHE A 73 4.12 -3.96 7.32
CA PHE A 73 3.43 -5.24 7.42
C PHE A 73 2.12 -5.11 8.22
N LEU A 74 2.17 -4.49 9.40
CA LEU A 74 0.99 -4.26 10.22
C LEU A 74 -0.02 -3.34 9.52
N ALA A 75 0.45 -2.27 8.88
CA ALA A 75 -0.42 -1.37 8.12
C ALA A 75 -1.14 -2.10 6.97
N CYS A 76 -0.45 -2.98 6.25
CA CYS A 76 -1.06 -3.82 5.22
C CYS A 76 -2.14 -4.75 5.78
N ILE A 77 -1.87 -5.38 6.93
CA ILE A 77 -2.84 -6.25 7.60
C ILE A 77 -4.09 -5.47 8.00
N PHE A 78 -3.93 -4.37 8.73
CA PHE A 78 -5.06 -3.55 9.18
C PHE A 78 -5.87 -3.02 7.99
N SER A 79 -5.19 -2.43 7.00
CA SER A 79 -5.84 -1.89 5.82
C SER A 79 -6.59 -2.98 5.03
N PHE A 80 -6.01 -4.18 4.88
CA PHE A 80 -6.65 -5.27 4.17
C PHE A 80 -7.97 -5.70 4.81
N PHE A 81 -7.97 -5.95 6.12
CA PHE A 81 -9.19 -6.39 6.81
C PHE A 81 -10.28 -5.33 6.81
N ILE A 82 -9.92 -4.07 7.05
CA ILE A 82 -10.86 -2.94 6.98
C ILE A 82 -11.42 -2.80 5.56
N SER A 83 -10.55 -2.77 4.55
CA SER A 83 -10.95 -2.65 3.15
C SER A 83 -11.82 -3.80 2.67
N LEU A 84 -11.53 -5.02 3.12
CA LEU A 84 -12.35 -6.19 2.80
C LEU A 84 -13.74 -6.07 3.40
N GLY A 85 -13.85 -5.65 4.67
CA GLY A 85 -15.12 -5.39 5.32
C GLY A 85 -15.95 -4.32 4.60
N VAL A 86 -15.32 -3.18 4.30
CA VAL A 86 -15.94 -2.07 3.54
C VAL A 86 -16.39 -2.53 2.15
N THR A 87 -15.56 -3.29 1.45
CA THR A 87 -15.88 -3.81 0.11
C THR A 87 -17.07 -4.77 0.15
N ILE A 88 -17.09 -5.71 1.11
CA ILE A 88 -18.20 -6.65 1.27
C ILE A 88 -19.48 -5.87 1.58
N PHE A 89 -19.42 -4.90 2.47
CA PHE A 89 -20.56 -4.06 2.80
C PHE A 89 -21.10 -3.32 1.56
N ILE A 90 -20.23 -2.65 0.81
CA ILE A 90 -20.61 -1.89 -0.39
C ILE A 90 -21.20 -2.80 -1.47
N CYS A 91 -20.64 -3.99 -1.69
CA CYS A 91 -21.07 -4.86 -2.78
C CYS A 91 -22.35 -5.65 -2.50
N PHE A 92 -22.62 -5.97 -1.23
CA PHE A 92 -23.71 -6.90 -0.88
C PHE A 92 -24.82 -6.31 -0.01
N PHE A 93 -24.54 -5.25 0.74
CA PHE A 93 -25.47 -4.73 1.74
C PHE A 93 -25.86 -3.26 1.52
N ALA A 94 -25.01 -2.46 0.86
CA ALA A 94 -25.28 -1.03 0.66
C ALA A 94 -26.37 -0.80 -0.40
N SER A 95 -27.29 0.14 -0.13
CA SER A 95 -28.18 0.69 -1.13
C SER A 95 -27.42 1.42 -2.23
N ALA A 96 -28.04 1.65 -3.39
CA ALA A 96 -27.38 2.34 -4.52
C ALA A 96 -26.84 3.72 -4.14
N TRP A 97 -27.63 4.49 -3.37
CA TRP A 97 -27.21 5.80 -2.88
C TRP A 97 -26.02 5.70 -1.92
N LEU A 98 -26.08 4.80 -0.94
CA LEU A 98 -25.02 4.62 0.04
C LEU A 98 -23.71 4.14 -0.62
N ARG A 99 -23.81 3.23 -1.60
CA ARG A 99 -22.68 2.80 -2.41
C ARG A 99 -22.00 4.00 -3.09
N HIS A 100 -22.78 4.90 -3.70
CA HIS A 100 -22.25 6.07 -4.38
C HIS A 100 -21.52 7.02 -3.40
N VAL A 101 -22.12 7.27 -2.23
CA VAL A 101 -21.52 8.12 -1.18
C VAL A 101 -20.21 7.52 -0.68
N LEU A 102 -20.17 6.22 -0.40
CA LEU A 102 -18.96 5.54 0.10
C LEU A 102 -17.85 5.52 -0.97
N ASP A 103 -18.17 5.28 -2.24
CA ASP A 103 -17.20 5.33 -3.32
C ASP A 103 -16.60 6.75 -3.48
N TRP A 104 -17.43 7.77 -3.35
CA TRP A 104 -16.98 9.17 -3.36
C TRP A 104 -16.06 9.49 -2.17
N MET A 105 -16.41 9.05 -0.95
CA MET A 105 -15.55 9.21 0.23
C MET A 105 -14.19 8.53 0.06
N ILE A 106 -14.15 7.31 -0.47
CA ILE A 106 -12.90 6.58 -0.74
C ILE A 106 -12.01 7.37 -1.71
N ARG A 107 -12.60 7.97 -2.75
CA ARG A 107 -11.85 8.81 -3.71
C ARG A 107 -11.30 10.07 -3.08
N ILE A 108 -12.05 10.73 -2.18
CA ILE A 108 -11.56 11.88 -1.42
C ILE A 108 -10.38 11.49 -0.55
N LEU A 109 -10.48 10.40 0.21
CA LEU A 109 -9.37 9.92 1.04
C LEU A 109 -8.12 9.68 0.20
N ALA A 110 -8.26 9.10 -1.00
CA ALA A 110 -7.12 8.88 -1.90
C ALA A 110 -6.45 10.18 -2.38
N GLY A 111 -7.18 11.29 -2.38
CA GLY A 111 -6.68 12.60 -2.80
C GLY A 111 -6.01 13.42 -1.69
N ILE A 112 -6.10 13.01 -0.44
CA ILE A 112 -5.49 13.73 0.69
C ILE A 112 -3.96 13.54 0.64
N PRO A 113 -3.16 14.64 0.64
CA PRO A 113 -1.71 14.55 0.70
C PRO A 113 -1.24 13.82 1.97
N SER A 114 -0.23 12.93 1.80
CA SER A 114 0.29 12.09 2.90
C SER A 114 0.76 12.88 4.12
N ILE A 115 1.25 14.10 3.94
CA ILE A 115 1.68 14.98 5.03
C ILE A 115 0.54 15.32 6.00
N ILE A 116 -0.69 15.46 5.49
CA ILE A 116 -1.88 15.73 6.34
C ILE A 116 -2.15 14.53 7.24
N TYR A 117 -2.02 13.30 6.72
CA TYR A 117 -2.13 12.09 7.53
C TYR A 117 -1.05 12.04 8.62
N GLY A 118 0.19 12.47 8.31
CA GLY A 118 1.28 12.54 9.27
C GLY A 118 0.97 13.53 10.41
N PHE A 119 0.50 14.73 10.12
CA PHE A 119 0.07 15.69 11.14
C PHE A 119 -1.09 15.17 11.98
N PHE A 120 -2.10 14.57 11.33
CA PHE A 120 -3.22 13.97 12.06
C PHE A 120 -2.75 12.85 13.00
N ALA A 121 -1.78 12.04 12.57
CA ALA A 121 -1.17 11.01 13.40
C ALA A 121 -0.56 11.60 14.68
N LEU A 122 0.32 12.59 14.53
CA LEU A 122 1.03 13.20 15.66
C LEU A 122 0.09 13.87 16.66
N TYR A 123 -0.89 14.63 16.17
CA TYR A 123 -1.75 15.42 17.06
C TYR A 123 -2.98 14.68 17.57
N THR A 124 -3.37 13.57 16.95
CA THR A 124 -4.58 12.85 17.33
C THR A 124 -4.28 11.40 17.71
N VAL A 125 -3.74 10.59 16.81
CA VAL A 125 -3.57 9.15 17.03
C VAL A 125 -2.55 8.88 18.14
N VAL A 126 -1.40 9.56 18.11
CA VAL A 126 -0.36 9.45 19.15
C VAL A 126 -0.91 9.81 20.51
N LYS A 127 -1.62 10.94 20.65
CA LYS A 127 -2.22 11.37 21.93
C LYS A 127 -3.30 10.41 22.45
N ILE A 128 -4.12 9.85 21.56
CA ILE A 128 -5.14 8.85 21.94
C ILE A 128 -4.47 7.59 22.46
N LEU A 129 -3.40 7.12 21.83
CA LEU A 129 -2.67 5.93 22.26
C LEU A 129 -1.92 6.18 23.58
N GLU A 130 -1.27 7.33 23.72
CA GLU A 130 -0.59 7.74 24.93
C GLU A 130 -1.54 7.74 26.14
N SER A 131 -2.67 8.43 26.02
CA SER A 131 -3.65 8.52 27.11
C SER A 131 -4.42 7.21 27.33
N GLY A 132 -4.82 6.53 26.25
CA GLY A 132 -5.63 5.31 26.31
C GLY A 132 -4.87 4.08 26.78
N LEU A 133 -3.62 3.91 26.37
CA LEU A 133 -2.76 2.78 26.74
C LEU A 133 -1.79 3.12 27.87
N LYS A 134 -1.81 4.36 28.40
CA LYS A 134 -0.89 4.85 29.45
C LYS A 134 0.58 4.63 29.10
N MET A 135 0.92 4.85 27.82
CA MET A 135 2.29 4.72 27.33
C MET A 135 3.11 5.96 27.69
N SER A 136 4.41 5.78 27.95
CA SER A 136 5.33 6.90 28.24
C SER A 136 5.53 7.82 27.02
N ALA A 137 5.41 7.27 25.82
CA ALA A 137 5.39 8.00 24.55
C ALA A 137 4.37 7.32 23.64
N GLY A 138 3.47 8.08 23.04
CA GLY A 138 2.47 7.55 22.10
C GLY A 138 3.05 7.25 20.71
N GLU A 139 4.25 7.77 20.43
CA GLU A 139 5.01 7.46 19.21
C GLU A 139 5.46 6.00 19.24
N SER A 140 4.85 5.20 18.39
CA SER A 140 5.06 3.75 18.40
C SER A 140 4.85 3.15 17.02
N VAL A 141 5.38 1.95 16.81
CA VAL A 141 5.12 1.14 15.61
C VAL A 141 3.61 0.96 15.40
N LEU A 142 2.83 0.86 16.48
CA LEU A 142 1.37 0.74 16.40
C LEU A 142 0.73 2.03 15.85
N ALA A 143 1.11 3.21 16.38
CA ALA A 143 0.60 4.49 15.90
C ALA A 143 0.91 4.70 14.42
N ALA A 144 2.16 4.46 14.03
CA ALA A 144 2.61 4.56 12.64
C ALA A 144 1.85 3.58 11.72
N SER A 145 1.64 2.34 12.17
CA SER A 145 0.91 1.33 11.38
C SER A 145 -0.56 1.69 11.20
N LEU A 146 -1.22 2.22 12.23
CA LEU A 146 -2.62 2.61 12.16
C LEU A 146 -2.82 3.75 11.16
N ILE A 147 -2.02 4.80 11.22
CA ILE A 147 -2.18 5.92 10.29
C ILE A 147 -1.80 5.53 8.86
N LEU A 148 -0.75 4.75 8.69
CA LEU A 148 -0.36 4.23 7.39
C LEU A 148 -1.46 3.32 6.82
N SER A 149 -2.13 2.53 7.65
CA SER A 149 -3.26 1.70 7.22
C SER A 149 -4.43 2.52 6.68
N VAL A 150 -4.75 3.65 7.32
CA VAL A 150 -5.79 4.59 6.84
C VAL A 150 -5.38 5.22 5.51
N MET A 151 -4.10 5.59 5.36
CA MET A 151 -3.58 6.19 4.14
C MET A 151 -3.65 5.24 2.93
N ILE A 152 -3.37 3.95 3.11
CA ILE A 152 -3.40 2.96 2.03
C ILE A 152 -4.78 2.31 1.82
N LEU A 153 -5.71 2.49 2.77
CA LEU A 153 -7.06 1.92 2.74
C LEU A 153 -7.84 2.22 1.43
N PRO A 154 -7.87 3.46 0.90
CA PRO A 154 -8.61 3.74 -0.32
C PRO A 154 -8.08 2.98 -1.54
N PHE A 155 -6.77 2.73 -1.61
CA PHE A 155 -6.15 1.93 -2.67
C PHE A 155 -6.57 0.46 -2.58
N PHE A 156 -6.48 -0.15 -1.39
CA PHE A 156 -6.94 -1.52 -1.18
C PHE A 156 -8.43 -1.67 -1.45
N THR A 157 -9.25 -0.74 -0.95
CA THR A 157 -10.70 -0.79 -1.15
C THR A 157 -11.06 -0.69 -2.64
N SER A 158 -10.44 0.23 -3.38
CA SER A 158 -10.68 0.37 -4.82
C SER A 158 -10.34 -0.89 -5.61
N HIS A 159 -9.20 -1.53 -5.31
CA HIS A 159 -8.83 -2.80 -5.93
C HIS A 159 -9.74 -3.96 -5.56
N LEU A 160 -10.12 -4.05 -4.30
CA LEU A 160 -11.02 -5.09 -3.82
C LEU A 160 -12.43 -4.92 -4.40
N LEU A 161 -12.94 -3.68 -4.51
CA LEU A 161 -14.22 -3.40 -5.16
C LEU A 161 -14.24 -3.90 -6.60
N GLN A 162 -13.22 -3.58 -7.40
CA GLN A 162 -13.11 -4.05 -8.78
C GLN A 162 -13.09 -5.59 -8.85
N SER A 163 -12.27 -6.22 -8.02
CA SER A 163 -12.15 -7.68 -7.97
C SER A 163 -13.45 -8.36 -7.56
N VAL A 164 -14.13 -7.84 -6.53
CA VAL A 164 -15.38 -8.40 -6.02
C VAL A 164 -16.54 -8.18 -6.99
N ASP A 165 -16.63 -7.01 -7.63
CA ASP A 165 -17.64 -6.74 -8.66
C ASP A 165 -17.49 -7.70 -9.86
N LEU A 166 -16.27 -7.96 -10.32
CA LEU A 166 -16.01 -8.96 -11.36
C LEU A 166 -16.43 -10.38 -10.93
N LEU A 167 -16.11 -10.77 -9.71
CA LEU A 167 -16.52 -12.07 -9.17
C LEU A 167 -18.05 -12.17 -9.04
N LYS A 168 -18.70 -11.10 -8.61
CA LYS A 168 -20.17 -11.04 -8.50
C LYS A 168 -20.83 -11.17 -9.86
N GLN A 169 -20.37 -10.46 -10.88
CA GLN A 169 -20.91 -10.54 -12.24
C GLN A 169 -20.77 -11.94 -12.84
N ASN A 170 -19.65 -12.63 -12.61
CA ASN A 170 -19.39 -13.92 -13.24
C ASN A 170 -19.92 -15.13 -12.50
N PHE A 171 -20.06 -15.05 -11.19
CA PHE A 171 -20.39 -16.24 -10.36
C PHE A 171 -21.69 -16.11 -9.57
N LYS A 172 -22.18 -14.89 -9.30
CA LYS A 172 -23.33 -14.71 -8.41
C LYS A 172 -24.62 -15.32 -8.99
N THR A 173 -24.91 -15.06 -10.28
CA THR A 173 -26.08 -15.61 -10.96
C THR A 173 -26.09 -17.13 -10.94
N ASN A 174 -24.95 -17.77 -11.21
CA ASN A 174 -24.83 -19.22 -11.19
C ASN A 174 -24.95 -19.77 -9.75
N SER A 175 -24.40 -19.07 -8.76
CA SER A 175 -24.52 -19.44 -7.35
C SER A 175 -25.95 -19.35 -6.87
N ASP A 176 -26.70 -18.32 -7.27
CA ASP A 176 -28.10 -18.15 -6.91
C ASP A 176 -28.98 -19.24 -7.55
N ALA A 177 -28.71 -19.61 -8.82
CA ALA A 177 -29.39 -20.72 -9.50
C ALA A 177 -29.16 -22.08 -8.80
N LEU A 178 -28.02 -22.23 -8.13
CA LEU A 178 -27.70 -23.44 -7.33
C LEU A 178 -28.18 -23.36 -5.88
N GLY A 179 -28.92 -22.30 -5.50
CA GLY A 179 -29.40 -22.10 -4.14
C GLY A 179 -28.33 -21.75 -3.11
N VAL A 180 -27.16 -21.29 -3.54
CA VAL A 180 -26.05 -20.93 -2.64
C VAL A 180 -26.36 -19.62 -1.94
N SER A 181 -26.34 -19.62 -0.60
CA SER A 181 -26.58 -18.41 0.19
C SER A 181 -25.48 -17.36 -0.03
N THR A 182 -25.85 -16.08 0.06
CA THR A 182 -24.90 -14.96 -0.08
C THR A 182 -23.77 -15.04 0.94
N GLY A 183 -24.05 -15.47 2.19
CA GLY A 183 -23.03 -15.64 3.22
C GLY A 183 -21.99 -16.71 2.87
N TYR A 184 -22.43 -17.85 2.30
CA TYR A 184 -21.53 -18.88 1.82
C TYR A 184 -20.68 -18.38 0.65
N PHE A 185 -21.28 -17.65 -0.29
CA PHE A 185 -20.57 -17.04 -1.43
C PHE A 185 -19.46 -16.08 -0.96
N ILE A 186 -19.75 -15.20 -0.01
CA ILE A 186 -18.78 -14.28 0.58
C ILE A 186 -17.64 -15.06 1.24
N ARG A 187 -17.97 -16.02 2.14
CA ARG A 187 -16.97 -16.73 2.93
C ARG A 187 -16.08 -17.64 2.08
N LYS A 188 -16.63 -18.36 1.12
CA LYS A 188 -15.88 -19.38 0.35
C LYS A 188 -15.26 -18.83 -0.93
N ILE A 189 -15.88 -17.85 -1.58
CA ILE A 189 -15.43 -17.35 -2.87
C ILE A 189 -14.73 -16.00 -2.69
N ILE A 190 -15.44 -15.01 -2.12
CA ILE A 190 -14.90 -13.65 -2.03
C ILE A 190 -13.65 -13.61 -1.14
N PHE A 191 -13.74 -14.07 0.10
CA PHE A 191 -12.63 -14.03 1.05
C PHE A 191 -11.38 -14.73 0.49
N ARG A 192 -11.54 -15.95 -0.03
CA ARG A 192 -10.43 -16.73 -0.59
C ARG A 192 -9.78 -16.07 -1.81
N LYS A 193 -10.58 -15.44 -2.67
CA LYS A 193 -10.08 -14.76 -3.89
C LYS A 193 -9.49 -13.38 -3.54
N SER A 194 -10.02 -12.69 -2.53
CA SER A 194 -9.49 -11.40 -2.08
C SER A 194 -8.07 -11.53 -1.51
N ILE A 195 -7.76 -12.59 -0.76
CA ILE A 195 -6.38 -12.86 -0.31
C ILE A 195 -5.44 -13.02 -1.50
N LYS A 196 -5.86 -13.75 -2.55
CA LYS A 196 -5.05 -13.88 -3.77
C LYS A 196 -4.86 -12.56 -4.50
N ALA A 197 -5.91 -11.74 -4.57
CA ALA A 197 -5.84 -10.41 -5.16
C ALA A 197 -4.87 -9.49 -4.39
N LEU A 198 -4.84 -9.58 -3.05
CA LEU A 198 -3.87 -8.87 -2.22
C LEU A 198 -2.42 -9.27 -2.54
N ILE A 199 -2.15 -10.57 -2.62
CA ILE A 199 -0.80 -11.07 -2.96
C ILE A 199 -0.37 -10.52 -4.32
N ILE A 200 -1.26 -10.53 -5.32
CA ILE A 200 -0.96 -9.97 -6.65
C ILE A 200 -0.69 -8.46 -6.55
N LEU A 201 -1.49 -7.72 -5.78
CA LEU A 201 -1.30 -6.29 -5.60
C LEU A 201 0.08 -5.97 -5.01
N LEU A 202 0.50 -6.71 -4.00
CA LEU A 202 1.80 -6.54 -3.34
C LEU A 202 2.97 -6.94 -4.26
N THR A 203 2.80 -8.01 -5.06
CA THR A 203 3.87 -8.51 -5.95
C THR A 203 3.93 -7.80 -7.29
N SER A 204 2.84 -7.20 -7.76
CA SER A 204 2.73 -6.58 -9.08
C SER A 204 2.78 -5.06 -9.07
N SER A 205 3.12 -4.44 -7.96
CA SER A 205 3.22 -2.98 -7.83
C SER A 205 4.16 -2.32 -8.85
N GLY A 206 5.16 -3.07 -9.35
CA GLY A 206 6.09 -2.62 -10.39
C GLY A 206 5.71 -2.97 -11.84
N LEU A 207 4.59 -3.69 -12.06
CA LEU A 207 4.21 -4.15 -13.40
C LEU A 207 3.28 -3.15 -14.10
N PRO A 208 3.36 -3.00 -15.44
CA PRO A 208 2.44 -2.16 -16.19
C PRO A 208 0.99 -2.65 -16.06
N VAL A 209 0.05 -1.70 -16.08
CA VAL A 209 -1.39 -1.92 -15.81
C VAL A 209 -1.98 -3.06 -16.67
N SER A 210 -1.54 -3.19 -17.91
CA SER A 210 -1.99 -4.26 -18.82
C SER A 210 -1.62 -5.66 -18.32
N THR A 211 -0.41 -5.83 -17.81
CA THR A 211 0.10 -7.12 -17.29
C THR A 211 -0.54 -7.46 -15.94
N ARG A 212 -0.81 -6.45 -15.14
CA ARG A 212 -1.50 -6.57 -13.85
C ARG A 212 -2.92 -7.11 -14.05
N HIS A 213 -3.66 -6.55 -14.98
CA HIS A 213 -5.03 -7.00 -15.32
C HIS A 213 -5.08 -8.43 -15.88
N LEU A 214 -4.07 -8.84 -16.65
CA LEU A 214 -3.95 -10.21 -17.15
C LEU A 214 -3.62 -11.22 -16.04
N MET A 215 -2.74 -10.86 -15.08
CA MET A 215 -2.45 -11.70 -13.92
C MET A 215 -3.66 -11.83 -12.98
N GLU A 216 -4.35 -10.74 -12.73
CA GLU A 216 -5.58 -10.72 -11.94
C GLU A 216 -6.65 -11.64 -12.54
N LYS A 217 -6.89 -11.57 -13.84
CA LYS A 217 -7.77 -12.50 -14.56
C LYS A 217 -7.29 -13.95 -14.40
N ARG A 218 -6.02 -14.25 -14.62
CA ARG A 218 -5.50 -15.63 -14.52
C ARG A 218 -5.70 -16.22 -13.12
N VAL A 219 -5.48 -15.44 -12.06
CA VAL A 219 -5.56 -15.93 -10.67
C VAL A 219 -7.02 -16.03 -10.20
N LEU A 220 -7.88 -15.09 -10.62
CA LEU A 220 -9.30 -15.11 -10.29
C LEU A 220 -10.05 -16.26 -10.99
N TYR A 221 -9.64 -16.64 -12.21
CA TYR A 221 -10.33 -17.65 -13.05
C TYR A 221 -9.63 -19.01 -13.11
N LYS A 222 -8.43 -19.19 -12.54
CA LYS A 222 -7.81 -20.50 -12.45
C LYS A 222 -8.62 -21.42 -11.53
N LYS A 223 -9.15 -22.49 -12.10
CA LYS A 223 -9.90 -23.54 -11.42
C LYS A 223 -9.09 -24.23 -10.32
#